data_b0ebc949abc9bb38c0d34bbf872dc9d7
#
_entry.id   b0ebc949abc9bb38c0d34bbf872dc9d7
#
_cell.length_a   1.000
_cell.length_b   1.000
_cell.length_c   1.000
_cell.angle_alpha   90.00
_cell.angle_beta   90.00
_cell.angle_gamma   90.00
#
_symmetry.space_group_name_H-M   'P 1'
#
loop_
_entity.id
_entity.type
_entity.pdbx_description
1 polymer ?
#
loop_
_entity_poly.entity_id
_entity_poly.type
_entity_poly.pdbx_seq_one_letter_code
_entity_poly.pdbx_strand_id
1 'polypeptide(L)'
;MLNIDLSGKTALITGATGQLGRVMTRTLSACGAKVAIHYIHNEAKAQELLREITAAGGTAMAVRGDITREADIMAMQAKVAAELGDPDIVVANAVVQYNWTSVLEQPAEDYVSQFESCVLQSVFLAKAFIPAMIGKGEGRFIGITTECAMQNFPNQSAYTAGKRGMDGIYRVLAKEVGEHGITVNQVAPGWTISEQDRGLADRNDAAYIAGVPLKRRGEDQDIANAVAFLASELAGFITGAYLPVSGGNVMPAI
;
A
#
# COMPACT_ATOMS: atom_id res chain seq x y z
N MET A 1 -7.47 20.71 17.56
CA MET A 1 -6.55 19.55 17.51
C MET A 1 -6.63 19.00 16.09
N LEU A 2 -5.50 18.75 15.41
CA LEU A 2 -5.52 18.13 14.10
C LEU A 2 -6.07 16.71 14.25
N ASN A 3 -7.10 16.37 13.50
CA ASN A 3 -7.70 15.03 13.48
C ASN A 3 -7.76 14.53 12.05
N ILE A 4 -7.49 13.25 11.84
CA ILE A 4 -7.70 12.57 10.56
C ILE A 4 -9.13 12.05 10.57
N ASP A 5 -9.98 12.66 9.76
CA ASP A 5 -11.36 12.25 9.55
C ASP A 5 -11.54 11.81 8.09
N LEU A 6 -11.91 10.56 7.89
CA LEU A 6 -12.21 9.94 6.60
C LEU A 6 -13.69 9.56 6.48
N SER A 7 -14.54 10.15 7.31
CA SER A 7 -15.99 9.91 7.28
C SER A 7 -16.56 10.20 5.89
N GLY A 8 -17.41 9.31 5.39
CA GLY A 8 -17.97 9.40 4.06
C GLY A 8 -17.07 8.94 2.92
N LYS A 9 -15.78 8.71 3.16
CA LYS A 9 -14.85 8.19 2.14
C LYS A 9 -14.89 6.67 2.07
N THR A 10 -14.66 6.13 0.87
CA THR A 10 -14.49 4.71 0.61
C THR A 10 -13.04 4.43 0.27
N ALA A 11 -12.41 3.45 0.95
CA ALA A 11 -11.02 3.07 0.75
C ALA A 11 -10.91 1.62 0.28
N LEU A 12 -10.16 1.37 -0.80
CA LEU A 12 -9.74 0.04 -1.22
C LEU A 12 -8.29 -0.19 -0.78
N ILE A 13 -8.02 -1.33 -0.13
CA ILE A 13 -6.67 -1.73 0.25
C ILE A 13 -6.34 -3.07 -0.42
N THR A 14 -5.41 -3.11 -1.39
CA THR A 14 -4.98 -4.38 -1.98
C THR A 14 -4.09 -5.15 -1.01
N GLY A 15 -4.24 -6.49 -0.97
CA GLY A 15 -3.52 -7.31 -0.01
C GLY A 15 -3.85 -6.98 1.45
N ALA A 16 -5.10 -6.61 1.73
CA ALA A 16 -5.58 -6.22 3.06
C ALA A 16 -5.48 -7.34 4.11
N THR A 17 -5.36 -8.61 3.70
CA THR A 17 -5.15 -9.76 4.59
C THR A 17 -3.68 -9.97 4.98
N GLY A 18 -2.76 -9.22 4.37
CA GLY A 18 -1.33 -9.25 4.67
C GLY A 18 -0.99 -8.46 5.95
N GLN A 19 0.26 -8.53 6.35
CA GLN A 19 0.78 -7.95 7.60
C GLN A 19 0.47 -6.45 7.73
N LEU A 20 0.99 -5.63 6.80
CA LEU A 20 0.75 -4.19 6.79
C LEU A 20 -0.70 -3.86 6.36
N GLY A 21 -1.24 -4.64 5.41
CA GLY A 21 -2.59 -4.44 4.87
C GLY A 21 -3.66 -4.42 5.94
N ARG A 22 -3.61 -5.35 6.90
CA ARG A 22 -4.59 -5.42 8.01
C ARG A 22 -4.56 -4.19 8.90
N VAL A 23 -3.38 -3.75 9.28
CA VAL A 23 -3.23 -2.58 10.16
C VAL A 23 -3.65 -1.30 9.44
N MET A 24 -3.26 -1.12 8.17
CA MET A 24 -3.74 0.00 7.35
C MET A 24 -5.27 0.00 7.23
N THR A 25 -5.88 -1.18 6.99
CA THR A 25 -7.34 -1.30 6.88
C THR A 25 -8.06 -0.93 8.17
N ARG A 26 -7.58 -1.42 9.33
CA ARG A 26 -8.12 -1.04 10.65
C ARG A 26 -7.99 0.45 10.91
N THR A 27 -6.83 1.02 10.60
CA THR A 27 -6.54 2.44 10.83
C THR A 27 -7.43 3.34 9.98
N LEU A 28 -7.59 3.04 8.68
CA LEU A 28 -8.48 3.82 7.81
C LEU A 28 -9.94 3.70 8.25
N SER A 29 -10.38 2.50 8.66
CA SER A 29 -11.72 2.30 9.22
C SER A 29 -11.91 3.06 10.54
N ALA A 30 -10.93 3.04 11.45
CA ALA A 30 -10.97 3.79 12.70
C ALA A 30 -11.01 5.32 12.48
N CYS A 31 -10.47 5.80 11.35
CA CYS A 31 -10.61 7.18 10.90
C CYS A 31 -11.96 7.47 10.22
N GLY A 32 -12.90 6.52 10.15
CA GLY A 32 -14.24 6.71 9.61
C GLY A 32 -14.46 6.25 8.18
N ALA A 33 -13.45 5.75 7.47
CA ALA A 33 -13.62 5.27 6.10
C ALA A 33 -14.41 3.96 6.03
N LYS A 34 -15.24 3.81 5.00
CA LYS A 34 -15.73 2.49 4.56
C LYS A 34 -14.57 1.78 3.89
N VAL A 35 -14.32 0.49 4.16
CA VAL A 35 -13.12 -0.20 3.67
C VAL A 35 -13.46 -1.45 2.85
N ALA A 36 -12.86 -1.55 1.66
CA ALA A 36 -12.87 -2.73 0.83
C ALA A 36 -11.59 -3.55 1.09
N ILE A 37 -11.78 -4.74 1.67
CA ILE A 37 -10.73 -5.67 2.10
C ILE A 37 -10.41 -6.59 0.92
N HIS A 38 -9.40 -6.24 0.13
CA HIS A 38 -9.02 -7.08 -0.99
C HIS A 38 -8.12 -8.24 -0.54
N TYR A 39 -8.41 -9.43 -1.09
CA TYR A 39 -7.63 -10.66 -0.91
C TYR A 39 -7.59 -11.50 -2.22
N ILE A 40 -6.66 -12.44 -2.32
CA ILE A 40 -6.61 -13.41 -3.42
C ILE A 40 -6.84 -14.85 -2.91
N HIS A 41 -6.10 -15.31 -1.89
CA HIS A 41 -6.14 -16.70 -1.42
C HIS A 41 -6.75 -16.85 -0.03
N ASN A 42 -6.58 -15.89 0.86
CA ASN A 42 -6.92 -16.04 2.28
C ASN A 42 -8.25 -15.41 2.62
N GLU A 43 -9.34 -16.05 2.17
CA GLU A 43 -10.70 -15.61 2.47
C GLU A 43 -11.01 -15.63 3.96
N ALA A 44 -10.51 -16.63 4.70
CA ALA A 44 -10.75 -16.73 6.14
C ALA A 44 -10.24 -15.48 6.89
N LYS A 45 -9.01 -15.01 6.57
CA LYS A 45 -8.46 -13.77 7.15
C LYS A 45 -9.22 -12.52 6.70
N ALA A 46 -9.73 -12.50 5.46
CA ALA A 46 -10.55 -11.38 5.00
C ALA A 46 -11.87 -11.30 5.77
N GLN A 47 -12.53 -12.44 6.01
CA GLN A 47 -13.76 -12.53 6.80
C GLN A 47 -13.52 -12.23 8.29
N GLU A 48 -12.36 -12.61 8.84
CA GLU A 48 -11.97 -12.25 10.21
C GLU A 48 -11.84 -10.73 10.34
N LEU A 49 -11.09 -10.07 9.47
CA LEU A 49 -10.91 -8.63 9.45
C LEU A 49 -12.23 -7.87 9.23
N LEU A 50 -13.10 -8.40 8.34
CA LEU A 50 -14.44 -7.88 8.12
C LEU A 50 -15.25 -7.88 9.42
N ARG A 51 -15.31 -9.02 10.12
CA ARG A 51 -16.04 -9.12 11.40
C ARG A 51 -15.47 -8.19 12.46
N GLU A 52 -14.16 -8.08 12.56
CA GLU A 52 -13.48 -7.19 13.49
C GLU A 52 -13.88 -5.73 13.27
N ILE A 53 -13.80 -5.26 12.02
CA ILE A 53 -14.17 -3.87 11.67
C ILE A 53 -15.65 -3.62 11.93
N THR A 54 -16.53 -4.56 11.55
CA THR A 54 -17.96 -4.43 11.76
C THR A 54 -18.32 -4.41 13.26
N ALA A 55 -17.66 -5.25 14.06
CA ALA A 55 -17.85 -5.27 15.52
C ALA A 55 -17.39 -3.96 16.18
N ALA A 56 -16.40 -3.26 15.60
CA ALA A 56 -15.98 -1.93 16.02
C ALA A 56 -16.89 -0.79 15.51
N GLY A 57 -17.97 -1.11 14.79
CA GLY A 57 -18.92 -0.13 14.23
C GLY A 57 -18.54 0.45 12.87
N GLY A 58 -17.47 -0.04 12.25
CA GLY A 58 -17.05 0.34 10.91
C GLY A 58 -17.86 -0.35 9.80
N THR A 59 -17.77 0.18 8.59
CA THR A 59 -18.38 -0.40 7.39
C THR A 59 -17.29 -1.03 6.52
N ALA A 60 -17.44 -2.31 6.18
CA ALA A 60 -16.46 -3.02 5.38
C ALA A 60 -17.12 -4.05 4.45
N MET A 61 -16.40 -4.41 3.37
CA MET A 61 -16.69 -5.56 2.54
C MET A 61 -15.40 -6.32 2.21
N ALA A 62 -15.53 -7.60 1.93
CA ALA A 62 -14.42 -8.40 1.41
C ALA A 62 -14.57 -8.58 -0.11
N VAL A 63 -13.48 -8.38 -0.86
CA VAL A 63 -13.47 -8.54 -2.31
C VAL A 63 -12.25 -9.34 -2.76
N ARG A 64 -12.51 -10.38 -3.58
CA ARG A 64 -11.47 -11.23 -4.16
C ARG A 64 -11.07 -10.72 -5.53
N GLY A 65 -9.78 -10.79 -5.86
CA GLY A 65 -9.25 -10.51 -7.20
C GLY A 65 -7.77 -10.88 -7.30
N ASP A 66 -7.28 -11.10 -8.50
CA ASP A 66 -5.85 -11.22 -8.78
C ASP A 66 -5.33 -9.87 -9.29
N ILE A 67 -4.44 -9.25 -8.53
CA ILE A 67 -3.90 -7.92 -8.85
C ILE A 67 -2.99 -7.91 -10.09
N THR A 68 -2.61 -9.07 -10.60
CA THR A 68 -1.83 -9.20 -11.82
C THR A 68 -2.72 -9.27 -13.07
N ARG A 69 -4.04 -9.31 -12.91
CA ARG A 69 -5.04 -9.43 -13.98
C ARG A 69 -5.94 -8.21 -14.07
N GLU A 70 -5.83 -7.46 -15.16
CA GLU A 70 -6.65 -6.25 -15.37
C GLU A 70 -8.16 -6.54 -15.25
N ALA A 71 -8.63 -7.66 -15.81
CA ALA A 71 -10.04 -8.05 -15.75
C ALA A 71 -10.55 -8.26 -14.32
N ASP A 72 -9.72 -8.84 -13.44
CA ASP A 72 -10.08 -9.06 -12.03
C ASP A 72 -10.17 -7.71 -11.28
N ILE A 73 -9.25 -6.78 -11.57
CA ILE A 73 -9.26 -5.44 -10.97
C ILE A 73 -10.49 -4.66 -11.43
N MET A 74 -10.88 -4.74 -12.71
CA MET A 74 -12.10 -4.09 -13.21
C MET A 74 -13.36 -4.69 -12.56
N ALA A 75 -13.43 -6.02 -12.41
CA ALA A 75 -14.54 -6.68 -11.72
C ALA A 75 -14.59 -6.29 -10.22
N MET A 76 -13.43 -6.17 -9.58
CA MET A 76 -13.32 -5.69 -8.20
C MET A 76 -13.83 -4.25 -8.08
N GLN A 77 -13.44 -3.35 -8.98
CA GLN A 77 -13.92 -1.97 -9.00
C GLN A 77 -15.45 -1.93 -9.08
N ALA A 78 -16.04 -2.63 -10.04
CA ALA A 78 -17.50 -2.67 -10.21
C ALA A 78 -18.22 -3.17 -8.95
N LYS A 79 -17.68 -4.21 -8.30
CA LYS A 79 -18.26 -4.76 -7.08
C LYS A 79 -18.15 -3.78 -5.91
N VAL A 80 -16.99 -3.15 -5.71
CA VAL A 80 -16.81 -2.18 -4.62
C VAL A 80 -17.70 -0.96 -4.83
N ALA A 81 -17.77 -0.44 -6.06
CA ALA A 81 -18.63 0.68 -6.39
C ALA A 81 -20.13 0.40 -6.12
N ALA A 82 -20.58 -0.81 -6.41
CA ALA A 82 -21.98 -1.21 -6.17
C ALA A 82 -22.32 -1.35 -4.67
N GLU A 83 -21.38 -1.82 -3.83
CA GLU A 83 -21.65 -2.12 -2.41
C GLU A 83 -21.27 -0.96 -1.46
N LEU A 84 -20.17 -0.23 -1.71
CA LEU A 84 -19.67 0.82 -0.83
C LEU A 84 -19.67 2.22 -1.47
N GLY A 85 -19.89 2.31 -2.76
CA GLY A 85 -19.65 3.49 -3.60
C GLY A 85 -18.24 3.48 -4.19
N ASP A 86 -18.01 4.32 -5.20
CA ASP A 86 -16.70 4.44 -5.84
C ASP A 86 -15.62 4.84 -4.81
N PRO A 87 -14.48 4.11 -4.77
CA PRO A 87 -13.39 4.43 -3.86
C PRO A 87 -12.83 5.84 -4.07
N ASP A 88 -12.70 6.56 -2.97
CA ASP A 88 -12.03 7.86 -2.89
C ASP A 88 -10.54 7.68 -2.59
N ILE A 89 -10.19 6.55 -1.97
CA ILE A 89 -8.84 6.20 -1.54
C ILE A 89 -8.50 4.81 -2.07
N VAL A 90 -7.36 4.70 -2.77
CA VAL A 90 -6.80 3.42 -3.21
C VAL A 90 -5.41 3.24 -2.62
N VAL A 91 -5.21 2.15 -1.88
CA VAL A 91 -3.91 1.75 -1.33
C VAL A 91 -3.41 0.51 -2.06
N ALA A 92 -2.44 0.69 -2.97
CA ALA A 92 -1.77 -0.39 -3.70
C ALA A 92 -0.67 -0.99 -2.81
N ASN A 93 -1.03 -2.04 -2.06
CA ASN A 93 -0.15 -2.69 -1.09
C ASN A 93 0.20 -4.14 -1.45
N ALA A 94 -0.65 -4.86 -2.18
CA ALA A 94 -0.38 -6.24 -2.54
C ALA A 94 0.93 -6.37 -3.34
N VAL A 95 1.65 -7.46 -3.12
CA VAL A 95 2.86 -7.85 -3.88
C VAL A 95 2.99 -9.37 -3.85
N VAL A 96 3.49 -9.95 -4.93
CA VAL A 96 3.83 -11.37 -4.97
C VAL A 96 5.13 -11.60 -4.20
N GLN A 97 5.17 -12.62 -3.34
CA GLN A 97 6.38 -13.02 -2.62
C GLN A 97 7.16 -14.05 -3.46
N TYR A 98 8.48 -13.99 -3.39
CA TYR A 98 9.39 -14.93 -4.05
C TYR A 98 10.64 -15.17 -3.19
N ASN A 99 11.47 -16.13 -3.55
CA ASN A 99 12.73 -16.42 -2.84
C ASN A 99 13.83 -15.48 -3.32
N TRP A 100 14.44 -14.76 -2.41
CA TRP A 100 15.49 -13.80 -2.71
C TRP A 100 16.84 -14.48 -2.84
N THR A 101 17.50 -14.27 -3.97
CA THR A 101 18.85 -14.79 -4.24
C THR A 101 19.65 -13.78 -5.08
N SER A 102 20.91 -14.11 -5.41
CA SER A 102 21.77 -13.20 -6.17
C SER A 102 21.20 -12.89 -7.56
N VAL A 103 21.54 -11.75 -8.12
CA VAL A 103 21.12 -11.38 -9.50
C VAL A 103 21.48 -12.46 -10.53
N LEU A 104 22.60 -13.16 -10.29
CA LEU A 104 23.11 -14.17 -11.23
C LEU A 104 22.33 -15.50 -11.17
N GLU A 105 21.59 -15.71 -10.09
CA GLU A 105 20.85 -16.95 -9.81
C GLU A 105 19.33 -16.73 -9.78
N GLN A 106 18.87 -15.46 -9.69
CA GLN A 106 17.45 -15.14 -9.59
C GLN A 106 16.73 -15.53 -10.88
N PRO A 107 15.69 -16.39 -10.82
CA PRO A 107 14.89 -16.77 -11.98
C PRO A 107 14.25 -15.55 -12.67
N ALA A 108 14.18 -15.59 -14.00
CA ALA A 108 13.57 -14.51 -14.79
C ALA A 108 12.07 -14.33 -14.46
N GLU A 109 11.40 -15.40 -14.09
CA GLU A 109 9.98 -15.43 -13.71
C GLU A 109 9.71 -14.56 -12.48
N ASP A 110 10.67 -14.44 -11.55
CA ASP A 110 10.53 -13.57 -10.39
C ASP A 110 10.56 -12.10 -10.78
N TYR A 111 11.39 -11.71 -11.76
CA TYR A 111 11.36 -10.34 -12.31
C TYR A 111 10.03 -10.04 -12.99
N VAL A 112 9.47 -10.98 -13.75
CA VAL A 112 8.15 -10.85 -14.37
C VAL A 112 7.08 -10.67 -13.29
N SER A 113 7.06 -11.55 -12.28
CA SER A 113 6.10 -11.50 -11.18
C SER A 113 6.15 -10.17 -10.40
N GLN A 114 7.37 -9.63 -10.20
CA GLN A 114 7.53 -8.33 -9.54
C GLN A 114 7.12 -7.16 -10.44
N PHE A 115 7.34 -7.25 -11.75
CA PHE A 115 6.82 -6.26 -12.69
C PHE A 115 5.29 -6.29 -12.72
N GLU A 116 4.68 -7.45 -12.79
CA GLU A 116 3.22 -7.61 -12.77
C GLU A 116 2.60 -7.11 -11.46
N SER A 117 3.14 -7.53 -10.31
CA SER A 117 2.56 -7.20 -9.00
C SER A 117 2.92 -5.81 -8.47
N CYS A 118 3.94 -5.13 -8.99
CA CYS A 118 4.28 -3.77 -8.59
C CYS A 118 3.89 -2.74 -9.65
N VAL A 119 4.29 -2.95 -10.92
CA VAL A 119 4.11 -1.97 -12.00
C VAL A 119 2.73 -2.11 -12.64
N LEU A 120 2.41 -3.28 -13.20
CA LEU A 120 1.13 -3.47 -13.90
C LEU A 120 -0.07 -3.37 -12.96
N GLN A 121 0.02 -3.90 -11.74
CA GLN A 121 -1.01 -3.65 -10.72
C GLN A 121 -1.32 -2.16 -10.57
N SER A 122 -0.29 -1.31 -10.47
CA SER A 122 -0.46 0.13 -10.30
C SER A 122 -1.17 0.76 -11.49
N VAL A 123 -0.82 0.34 -12.71
CA VAL A 123 -1.47 0.78 -13.95
C VAL A 123 -2.94 0.32 -13.99
N PHE A 124 -3.21 -0.95 -13.68
CA PHE A 124 -4.57 -1.49 -13.71
C PHE A 124 -5.47 -0.84 -12.64
N LEU A 125 -4.94 -0.63 -11.42
CA LEU A 125 -5.66 0.12 -10.40
C LEU A 125 -5.94 1.56 -10.83
N ALA A 126 -4.96 2.25 -11.42
CA ALA A 126 -5.16 3.61 -11.91
C ALA A 126 -6.28 3.65 -12.98
N LYS A 127 -6.24 2.76 -13.97
CA LYS A 127 -7.28 2.67 -15.03
C LYS A 127 -8.67 2.39 -14.45
N ALA A 128 -8.76 1.54 -13.42
CA ALA A 128 -10.04 1.13 -12.84
C ALA A 128 -10.67 2.21 -11.94
N PHE A 129 -9.86 2.94 -11.17
CA PHE A 129 -10.38 3.79 -10.10
C PHE A 129 -10.23 5.29 -10.35
N ILE A 130 -9.18 5.73 -11.05
CA ILE A 130 -8.95 7.16 -11.32
C ILE A 130 -10.10 7.82 -12.12
N PRO A 131 -10.73 7.18 -13.12
CA PRO A 131 -11.83 7.83 -13.84
C PRO A 131 -12.99 8.28 -12.96
N ALA A 132 -13.37 7.48 -11.94
CA ALA A 132 -14.40 7.87 -10.98
C ALA A 132 -13.92 9.01 -10.06
N MET A 133 -12.66 9.01 -9.65
CA MET A 133 -12.06 10.10 -8.87
C MET A 133 -12.04 11.41 -9.66
N ILE A 134 -11.72 11.37 -10.96
CA ILE A 134 -11.80 12.55 -11.86
C ILE A 134 -13.23 13.09 -11.90
N GLY A 135 -14.22 12.20 -12.02
CA GLY A 135 -15.64 12.60 -12.01
C GLY A 135 -16.09 13.28 -10.72
N LYS A 136 -15.44 12.94 -9.58
CA LYS A 136 -15.68 13.57 -8.27
C LYS A 136 -14.87 14.85 -8.06
N GLY A 137 -13.76 15.06 -8.79
CA GLY A 137 -12.81 16.15 -8.57
C GLY A 137 -11.92 15.97 -7.34
N GLU A 138 -11.82 14.76 -6.80
CA GLU A 138 -10.97 14.42 -5.64
C GLU A 138 -10.59 12.94 -5.65
N GLY A 139 -9.44 12.61 -5.08
CA GLY A 139 -8.99 11.24 -4.90
C GLY A 139 -7.62 11.14 -4.23
N ARG A 140 -7.34 9.96 -3.66
CA ARG A 140 -6.08 9.63 -3.01
C ARG A 140 -5.58 8.27 -3.53
N PHE A 141 -4.46 8.27 -4.23
CA PHE A 141 -3.85 7.07 -4.78
C PHE A 141 -2.49 6.84 -4.12
N ILE A 142 -2.39 5.82 -3.26
CA ILE A 142 -1.23 5.61 -2.37
C ILE A 142 -0.61 4.26 -2.67
N GLY A 143 0.69 4.24 -2.99
CA GLY A 143 1.45 3.02 -3.20
C GLY A 143 2.31 2.67 -2.01
N ILE A 144 2.36 1.39 -1.63
CA ILE A 144 3.33 0.90 -0.67
C ILE A 144 4.55 0.40 -1.43
N THR A 145 5.62 1.20 -1.36
CA THR A 145 6.93 0.88 -1.92
C THR A 145 7.85 0.29 -0.84
N THR A 146 9.14 0.64 -0.76
CA THR A 146 10.09 0.09 0.20
C THR A 146 11.37 0.92 0.26
N GLU A 147 12.03 0.99 1.42
CA GLU A 147 13.38 1.54 1.52
C GLU A 147 14.39 0.79 0.65
N CYS A 148 14.17 -0.52 0.40
CA CYS A 148 15.05 -1.35 -0.43
C CYS A 148 15.19 -0.82 -1.86
N ALA A 149 14.19 -0.13 -2.37
CA ALA A 149 14.26 0.53 -3.68
C ALA A 149 15.32 1.63 -3.73
N MET A 150 15.77 2.16 -2.60
CA MET A 150 16.82 3.18 -2.51
C MET A 150 18.15 2.63 -1.99
N GLN A 151 18.12 1.69 -1.05
CA GLN A 151 19.35 1.12 -0.45
C GLN A 151 20.00 0.05 -1.33
N ASN A 152 19.21 -0.65 -2.18
CA ASN A 152 19.71 -1.69 -3.10
C ASN A 152 20.48 -2.81 -2.37
N PHE A 153 19.83 -3.46 -1.41
CA PHE A 153 20.43 -4.59 -0.69
C PHE A 153 20.70 -5.78 -1.63
N PRO A 154 21.77 -6.56 -1.39
CA PRO A 154 21.99 -7.82 -2.11
C PRO A 154 20.77 -8.74 -2.04
N ASN A 155 20.59 -9.56 -3.05
CA ASN A 155 19.53 -10.58 -3.18
C ASN A 155 18.10 -10.03 -3.36
N GLN A 156 17.93 -8.71 -3.58
CA GLN A 156 16.60 -8.08 -3.71
C GLN A 156 16.38 -7.48 -5.10
N SER A 157 17.08 -7.95 -6.12
CA SER A 157 17.12 -7.30 -7.43
C SER A 157 15.75 -7.22 -8.11
N ALA A 158 15.00 -8.32 -8.16
CA ALA A 158 13.67 -8.33 -8.79
C ALA A 158 12.67 -7.42 -8.03
N TYR A 159 12.66 -7.52 -6.69
CA TYR A 159 11.82 -6.65 -5.84
C TYR A 159 12.16 -5.17 -6.00
N THR A 160 13.45 -4.85 -5.95
CA THR A 160 13.94 -3.47 -6.15
C THR A 160 13.56 -2.94 -7.53
N ALA A 161 13.72 -3.77 -8.59
CA ALA A 161 13.35 -3.39 -9.95
C ALA A 161 11.84 -3.11 -10.09
N GLY A 162 10.99 -3.99 -9.55
CA GLY A 162 9.54 -3.80 -9.54
C GLY A 162 9.12 -2.52 -8.80
N LYS A 163 9.66 -2.29 -7.59
CA LYS A 163 9.32 -1.11 -6.78
C LYS A 163 9.88 0.20 -7.37
N ARG A 164 11.02 0.18 -8.04
CA ARG A 164 11.50 1.34 -8.81
C ARG A 164 10.68 1.61 -10.06
N GLY A 165 10.24 0.58 -10.76
CA GLY A 165 9.29 0.72 -11.87
C GLY A 165 7.97 1.36 -11.42
N MET A 166 7.46 0.92 -10.27
CA MET A 166 6.29 1.52 -9.63
C MET A 166 6.49 3.02 -9.35
N ASP A 167 7.65 3.46 -8.80
CA ASP A 167 7.94 4.87 -8.54
C ASP A 167 7.80 5.74 -9.80
N GLY A 168 8.30 5.25 -10.94
CA GLY A 168 8.14 5.94 -12.21
C GLY A 168 6.67 6.19 -12.59
N ILE A 169 5.82 5.15 -12.46
CA ILE A 169 4.38 5.25 -12.74
C ILE A 169 3.71 6.28 -11.83
N TYR A 170 3.99 6.25 -10.52
CA TYR A 170 3.36 7.15 -9.55
C TYR A 170 3.72 8.62 -9.80
N ARG A 171 4.98 8.91 -10.15
CA ARG A 171 5.42 10.27 -10.45
C ARG A 171 4.78 10.85 -11.72
N VAL A 172 4.64 10.02 -12.76
CA VAL A 172 3.96 10.43 -14.00
C VAL A 172 2.47 10.63 -13.72
N LEU A 173 1.82 9.66 -13.09
CA LEU A 173 0.39 9.73 -12.76
C LEU A 173 0.06 10.96 -11.89
N ALA A 174 0.92 11.31 -10.93
CA ALA A 174 0.73 12.51 -10.10
C ALA A 174 0.62 13.81 -10.93
N LYS A 175 1.38 13.89 -12.03
CA LYS A 175 1.33 15.04 -12.94
C LYS A 175 0.11 15.02 -13.84
N GLU A 176 -0.32 13.82 -14.26
CA GLU A 176 -1.45 13.67 -15.20
C GLU A 176 -2.79 13.93 -14.54
N VAL A 177 -2.95 13.60 -13.25
CA VAL A 177 -4.25 13.66 -12.56
C VAL A 177 -4.35 14.77 -11.52
N GLY A 178 -3.27 15.51 -11.28
CA GLY A 178 -3.23 16.57 -10.27
C GLY A 178 -4.24 17.70 -10.52
N GLU A 179 -4.50 18.06 -11.77
CA GLU A 179 -5.49 19.08 -12.14
C GLU A 179 -6.93 18.70 -11.75
N HIS A 180 -7.18 17.41 -11.50
CA HIS A 180 -8.46 16.88 -11.06
C HIS A 180 -8.59 16.75 -9.53
N GLY A 181 -7.69 17.36 -8.74
CA GLY A 181 -7.72 17.28 -7.28
C GLY A 181 -7.30 15.93 -6.71
N ILE A 182 -6.65 15.07 -7.52
CA ILE A 182 -6.20 13.75 -7.12
C ILE A 182 -4.74 13.80 -6.71
N THR A 183 -4.40 13.30 -5.51
CA THR A 183 -3.01 13.15 -5.10
C THR A 183 -2.54 11.71 -5.29
N VAL A 184 -1.30 11.55 -5.74
CA VAL A 184 -0.66 10.26 -6.00
C VAL A 184 0.66 10.23 -5.26
N ASN A 185 0.76 9.39 -4.21
CA ASN A 185 1.92 9.37 -3.32
C ASN A 185 2.37 7.94 -3.01
N GLN A 186 3.56 7.80 -2.46
CA GLN A 186 4.13 6.53 -2.05
C GLN A 186 4.60 6.58 -0.60
N VAL A 187 4.34 5.50 0.15
CA VAL A 187 4.93 5.25 1.46
C VAL A 187 5.98 4.17 1.29
N ALA A 188 7.19 4.42 1.81
CA ALA A 188 8.32 3.50 1.73
C ALA A 188 8.70 2.98 3.13
N PRO A 189 8.16 1.82 3.52
CA PRO A 189 8.52 1.20 4.79
C PRO A 189 10.00 0.84 4.86
N GLY A 190 10.57 1.02 6.05
CA GLY A 190 11.77 0.33 6.46
C GLY A 190 11.48 -1.13 6.85
N TRP A 191 12.47 -1.84 7.39
CA TRP A 191 12.25 -3.18 7.93
C TRP A 191 11.33 -3.11 9.16
N THR A 192 10.06 -3.37 8.91
CA THR A 192 8.97 -3.15 9.85
C THR A 192 8.66 -4.43 10.64
N ILE A 193 8.38 -4.29 11.94
CA ILE A 193 7.84 -5.35 12.79
C ILE A 193 6.35 -5.49 12.49
N SER A 194 5.95 -6.69 12.12
CA SER A 194 4.54 -7.02 11.89
C SER A 194 3.90 -7.70 13.11
N GLU A 195 2.57 -7.84 13.10
CA GLU A 195 1.86 -8.55 14.16
C GLU A 195 2.39 -9.98 14.39
N GLN A 196 2.80 -10.70 13.33
CA GLN A 196 3.37 -12.04 13.44
C GLN A 196 4.79 -12.02 14.03
N ASP A 197 5.48 -10.90 13.93
CA ASP A 197 6.85 -10.75 14.40
C ASP A 197 6.92 -10.29 15.85
N ARG A 198 5.81 -9.78 16.39
CA ARG A 198 5.74 -9.32 17.78
C ARG A 198 5.92 -10.49 18.73
N GLY A 199 6.90 -10.37 19.63
CA GLY A 199 7.21 -11.38 20.63
C GLY A 199 8.13 -12.53 20.16
N LEU A 200 8.59 -12.52 18.91
CA LEU A 200 9.64 -13.44 18.47
C LEU A 200 11.01 -12.92 18.93
N ALA A 201 11.58 -13.57 19.93
CA ALA A 201 12.79 -13.12 20.63
C ALA A 201 14.09 -13.24 19.82
N ASP A 202 14.08 -13.85 18.64
CA ASP A 202 15.31 -14.31 17.98
C ASP A 202 15.40 -13.84 16.52
N ARG A 203 15.39 -12.53 16.31
CA ARG A 203 15.74 -11.95 15.01
C ARG A 203 17.06 -11.20 15.12
N ASN A 204 18.01 -11.61 14.30
CA ASN A 204 19.31 -10.93 14.19
C ASN A 204 19.14 -9.57 13.46
N ASP A 205 18.38 -8.66 14.07
CA ASP A 205 18.08 -7.33 13.57
C ASP A 205 18.98 -6.23 14.15
N ALA A 206 19.91 -6.60 15.06
CA ALA A 206 20.80 -5.67 15.72
C ALA A 206 21.65 -4.85 14.74
N ALA A 207 22.13 -5.48 13.66
CA ALA A 207 22.92 -4.79 12.63
C ALA A 207 22.07 -3.76 11.86
N TYR A 208 20.82 -4.11 11.54
CA TYR A 208 19.88 -3.16 10.92
C TYR A 208 19.59 -1.99 11.86
N ILE A 209 19.22 -2.27 13.11
CA ILE A 209 18.91 -1.27 14.13
C ILE A 209 20.10 -0.32 14.36
N ALA A 210 21.32 -0.86 14.37
CA ALA A 210 22.54 -0.04 14.52
C ALA A 210 22.68 1.00 13.41
N GLY A 211 22.25 0.66 12.17
CA GLY A 211 22.25 1.56 11.01
C GLY A 211 21.11 2.59 11.02
N VAL A 212 19.97 2.27 11.64
CA VAL A 212 18.82 3.19 11.67
C VAL A 212 19.06 4.36 12.63
N PRO A 213 18.94 5.62 12.20
CA PRO A 213 19.11 6.80 13.07
C PRO A 213 18.23 6.77 14.33
N LEU A 214 16.96 6.38 14.23
CA LEU A 214 16.03 6.28 15.38
C LEU A 214 16.27 5.03 16.25
N LYS A 215 17.28 4.20 15.95
CA LYS A 215 17.73 3.05 16.76
C LYS A 215 16.61 2.06 17.14
N ARG A 216 15.65 1.90 16.24
CA ARG A 216 14.60 0.87 16.31
C ARG A 216 14.15 0.45 14.91
N ARG A 217 13.48 -0.68 14.83
CA ARG A 217 12.66 -1.01 13.66
C ARG A 217 11.36 -0.20 13.71
N GLY A 218 10.76 0.02 12.54
CA GLY A 218 9.40 0.53 12.46
C GLY A 218 8.39 -0.52 12.93
N GLU A 219 7.22 -0.08 13.32
CA GLU A 219 6.05 -0.91 13.54
C GLU A 219 5.06 -0.76 12.38
N ASP A 220 4.21 -1.74 12.20
CA ASP A 220 3.14 -1.71 11.19
C ASP A 220 2.23 -0.48 11.33
N GLN A 221 2.01 -0.02 12.59
CA GLN A 221 1.25 1.20 12.87
C GLN A 221 1.97 2.47 12.40
N ASP A 222 3.30 2.53 12.40
CA ASP A 222 4.05 3.67 11.84
C ASP A 222 3.70 3.85 10.35
N ILE A 223 3.57 2.74 9.62
CA ILE A 223 3.20 2.75 8.20
C ILE A 223 1.72 3.13 8.02
N ALA A 224 0.83 2.55 8.81
CA ALA A 224 -0.60 2.83 8.73
C ALA A 224 -0.91 4.30 9.04
N ASN A 225 -0.21 4.93 9.98
CA ASN A 225 -0.33 6.36 10.30
C ASN A 225 0.07 7.24 9.11
N ALA A 226 1.16 6.91 8.41
CA ALA A 226 1.59 7.65 7.22
C ALA A 226 0.56 7.52 6.08
N VAL A 227 -0.01 6.32 5.89
CA VAL A 227 -1.07 6.09 4.90
C VAL A 227 -2.33 6.89 5.27
N ALA A 228 -2.77 6.87 6.53
CA ALA A 228 -3.94 7.64 6.98
C ALA A 228 -3.73 9.15 6.79
N PHE A 229 -2.53 9.67 7.06
CA PHE A 229 -2.18 11.06 6.79
C PHE A 229 -2.29 11.39 5.30
N LEU A 230 -1.67 10.58 4.41
CA LEU A 230 -1.73 10.82 2.96
C LEU A 230 -3.13 10.62 2.37
N ALA A 231 -3.98 9.83 3.02
CA ALA A 231 -5.38 9.63 2.65
C ALA A 231 -6.28 10.81 3.05
N SER A 232 -5.85 11.66 3.97
CA SER A 232 -6.64 12.74 4.54
C SER A 232 -6.51 14.06 3.76
N GLU A 233 -7.36 15.03 4.11
CA GLU A 233 -7.29 16.42 3.62
C GLU A 233 -6.02 17.14 4.08
N LEU A 234 -5.39 16.69 5.17
CA LEU A 234 -4.14 17.27 5.68
C LEU A 234 -2.99 17.14 4.67
N ALA A 235 -3.05 16.16 3.78
CA ALA A 235 -2.08 15.93 2.71
C ALA A 235 -2.57 16.44 1.33
N GLY A 236 -3.62 17.27 1.28
CA GLY A 236 -4.25 17.71 0.03
C GLY A 236 -3.33 18.48 -0.94
N PHE A 237 -2.19 19.00 -0.46
CA PHE A 237 -1.17 19.66 -1.29
C PHE A 237 0.12 18.85 -1.45
N ILE A 238 0.06 17.54 -1.17
CA ILE A 238 1.20 16.62 -1.31
C ILE A 238 0.87 15.62 -2.43
N THR A 239 1.60 15.68 -3.55
CA THR A 239 1.49 14.73 -4.65
C THR A 239 2.87 14.45 -5.26
N GLY A 240 3.08 13.25 -5.81
CA GLY A 240 4.35 12.79 -6.36
C GLY A 240 5.41 12.50 -5.29
N ALA A 241 5.03 12.47 -4.02
CA ALA A 241 5.95 12.24 -2.91
C ALA A 241 6.33 10.76 -2.78
N TYR A 242 7.60 10.51 -2.47
CA TYR A 242 8.13 9.25 -1.96
C TYR A 242 8.45 9.48 -0.48
N LEU A 243 7.60 8.99 0.41
CA LEU A 243 7.68 9.22 1.86
C LEU A 243 8.33 8.03 2.56
N PRO A 244 9.63 8.10 2.94
CA PRO A 244 10.24 7.06 3.75
C PRO A 244 9.67 7.04 5.17
N VAL A 245 9.25 5.85 5.60
CA VAL A 245 8.88 5.56 7.00
C VAL A 245 9.85 4.50 7.51
N SER A 246 11.10 4.89 7.66
CA SER A 246 12.25 4.01 7.86
C SER A 246 13.16 4.43 9.03
N GLY A 247 12.67 5.34 9.89
CA GLY A 247 13.47 5.85 11.02
C GLY A 247 14.74 6.61 10.60
N GLY A 248 14.77 7.14 9.36
CA GLY A 248 15.92 7.84 8.79
C GLY A 248 16.93 6.91 8.09
N ASN A 249 16.66 5.61 8.00
CA ASN A 249 17.55 4.64 7.34
C ASN A 249 17.74 4.97 5.85
N VAL A 250 16.73 5.57 5.23
CA VAL A 250 16.78 6.10 3.87
C VAL A 250 16.34 7.55 3.88
N MET A 251 17.13 8.38 3.18
CA MET A 251 16.84 9.79 2.95
C MET A 251 16.88 10.01 1.43
N PRO A 252 15.76 10.37 0.78
CA PRO A 252 15.75 10.69 -0.64
C PRO A 252 16.73 11.82 -0.94
N ALA A 253 17.49 11.68 -2.04
CA ALA A 253 18.36 12.75 -2.51
C ALA A 253 17.51 13.94 -3.01
N ILE A 254 17.98 15.14 -2.72
CA ILE A 254 17.47 16.41 -3.25
C ILE A 254 18.18 16.76 -4.54
#